data_30480f64b262095c7518c26526efa071
#
_entry.id   30480f64b262095c7518c26526efa071
#
_cell.length_a   1.000
_cell.length_b   1.000
_cell.length_c   1.000
_cell.angle_alpha   90.00
_cell.angle_beta   90.00
_cell.angle_gamma   90.00
#
_symmetry.space_group_name_H-M   'P 1'
#
loop_
_entity.id
_entity.type
_entity.pdbx_description
1 polymer ?
#
loop_
_entity_poly.entity_id
_entity_poly.type
_entity_poly.pdbx_seq_one_letter_code
_entity_poly.pdbx_strand_id
1 'polypeptide(L)'
;MDQATKTTTKSANEVRVIISGGGTGGHIFPAISIANAVKTLRPDAKILFVGALGRMEMQRVPAAGYEIIGLPICGFDRKNLLRNFKVLLKIWKSQRMAKQIIKDFSPQVAVGVGGYASGPTLNTAAAMGIPCLIQEQNSYAGVTNKLLAKKAEKICVAYDHMERFFPAEKIIKTGNPVRQALLEATITREDAIRSFGLDPKKNTILLVGGSLGARTINESMLQHLDIIEETDVQFIWQTGKYYHSEITERLRGQDLPNLKVMDFISDMGAAYKAADLVISRAGASSISEFCLIGKPVILVPSPNVAEDHQTKNALALADCDAAIYVKDAEAPGILLDMAIKVVKDEAKLASLSENVLKLALPDSAEIIAKEVIQLAEKR
;
A
#
# COMPACT_ATOMS: atom_id res chain seq x y z
N MET A 1 49.27 -22.55 14.79
CA MET A 1 48.15 -21.59 14.97
C MET A 1 47.36 -21.56 13.68
N ASP A 2 46.34 -22.41 13.65
CA ASP A 2 45.50 -22.63 12.46
C ASP A 2 44.48 -21.50 12.33
N GLN A 3 44.58 -20.76 11.22
CA GLN A 3 43.51 -19.90 10.74
C GLN A 3 42.46 -20.79 10.04
N ALA A 4 41.41 -21.15 10.75
CA ALA A 4 40.25 -21.80 10.16
C ALA A 4 39.54 -20.84 9.22
N THR A 5 39.80 -20.99 7.93
CA THR A 5 39.00 -20.39 6.84
C THR A 5 37.60 -20.95 6.91
N LYS A 6 36.64 -20.19 7.43
CA LYS A 6 35.22 -20.52 7.32
C LYS A 6 34.80 -20.44 5.86
N THR A 7 34.97 -21.50 5.13
CA THR A 7 34.36 -21.73 3.84
C THR A 7 32.86 -22.01 4.09
N THR A 8 32.03 -20.99 3.94
CA THR A 8 30.56 -21.15 3.93
C THR A 8 30.22 -21.94 2.65
N THR A 9 30.01 -23.23 2.80
CA THR A 9 29.43 -24.10 1.74
C THR A 9 28.09 -23.52 1.34
N LYS A 10 28.00 -22.90 0.14
CA LYS A 10 26.74 -22.55 -0.49
C LYS A 10 25.94 -23.84 -0.68
N SER A 11 24.84 -24.00 0.04
CA SER A 11 23.85 -25.04 -0.25
C SER A 11 23.35 -24.80 -1.67
N ALA A 12 23.45 -25.79 -2.55
CA ALA A 12 23.16 -25.70 -3.97
C ALA A 12 21.69 -25.38 -4.29
N ASN A 13 20.84 -25.15 -3.29
CA ASN A 13 19.40 -25.00 -3.40
C ASN A 13 18.82 -23.75 -2.70
N GLU A 14 19.66 -22.87 -2.14
CA GLU A 14 19.18 -21.68 -1.41
C GLU A 14 18.74 -20.57 -2.38
N VAL A 15 17.45 -20.21 -2.36
CA VAL A 15 16.89 -19.09 -3.15
C VAL A 15 17.26 -17.76 -2.51
N ARG A 16 17.89 -16.85 -3.28
CA ARG A 16 18.32 -15.52 -2.85
C ARG A 16 17.62 -14.44 -3.64
N VAL A 17 16.82 -13.63 -2.98
CA VAL A 17 15.94 -12.62 -3.60
C VAL A 17 16.33 -11.24 -3.13
N ILE A 18 16.56 -10.29 -4.04
CA ILE A 18 16.57 -8.87 -3.72
C ILE A 18 15.18 -8.30 -3.99
N ILE A 19 14.61 -7.58 -2.99
CA ILE A 19 13.36 -6.83 -3.15
C ILE A 19 13.67 -5.34 -3.01
N SER A 20 13.29 -4.55 -4.00
CA SER A 20 13.58 -3.11 -4.00
C SER A 20 12.31 -2.28 -4.21
N GLY A 21 12.16 -1.29 -3.35
CA GLY A 21 11.03 -0.36 -3.39
C GLY A 21 10.97 0.48 -2.13
N GLY A 22 10.01 1.40 -2.09
CA GLY A 22 9.81 2.21 -0.90
C GLY A 22 9.32 3.63 -1.18
N GLY A 23 9.54 4.50 -0.21
CA GLY A 23 9.10 5.89 -0.22
C GLY A 23 7.71 6.08 0.39
N THR A 24 6.80 5.15 0.22
CA THR A 24 5.43 5.18 0.77
C THR A 24 4.98 3.79 1.22
N GLY A 25 3.96 3.75 2.10
CA GLY A 25 3.36 2.48 2.54
C GLY A 25 2.81 1.64 1.37
N GLY A 26 2.32 2.30 0.31
CA GLY A 26 1.81 1.61 -0.88
C GLY A 26 2.84 0.77 -1.64
N HIS A 27 4.14 1.03 -1.48
CA HIS A 27 5.22 0.18 -2.01
C HIS A 27 5.79 -0.78 -0.94
N ILE A 28 5.91 -0.29 0.30
CA ILE A 28 6.57 -1.04 1.37
C ILE A 28 5.77 -2.27 1.79
N PHE A 29 4.47 -2.12 2.02
CA PHE A 29 3.63 -3.24 2.46
C PHE A 29 3.49 -4.35 1.41
N PRO A 30 3.25 -4.06 0.12
CA PRO A 30 3.34 -5.06 -0.94
C PRO A 30 4.68 -5.79 -0.98
N ALA A 31 5.81 -5.07 -0.84
CA ALA A 31 7.13 -5.67 -0.81
C ALA A 31 7.31 -6.66 0.35
N ILE A 32 6.86 -6.29 1.55
CA ILE A 32 6.88 -7.16 2.74
C ILE A 32 5.96 -8.37 2.54
N SER A 33 4.76 -8.17 1.99
CA SER A 33 3.82 -9.27 1.72
C SER A 33 4.39 -10.28 0.71
N ILE A 34 5.06 -9.81 -0.35
CA ILE A 34 5.78 -10.70 -1.29
C ILE A 34 6.90 -11.46 -0.57
N ALA A 35 7.70 -10.77 0.27
CA ALA A 35 8.77 -11.42 1.03
C ALA A 35 8.23 -12.51 1.96
N ASN A 36 7.14 -12.23 2.68
CA ASN A 36 6.49 -13.22 3.55
C ASN A 36 5.99 -14.43 2.75
N ALA A 37 5.33 -14.22 1.61
CA ALA A 37 4.85 -15.30 0.76
C ALA A 37 6.01 -16.14 0.18
N VAL A 38 7.11 -15.52 -0.23
CA VAL A 38 8.33 -16.25 -0.64
C VAL A 38 8.86 -17.09 0.52
N LYS A 39 8.90 -16.55 1.74
CA LYS A 39 9.34 -17.28 2.94
C LYS A 39 8.40 -18.42 3.32
N THR A 40 7.10 -18.26 3.11
CA THR A 40 6.12 -19.34 3.33
C THR A 40 6.34 -20.50 2.37
N LEU A 41 6.56 -20.22 1.09
CA LEU A 41 6.79 -21.24 0.06
C LEU A 41 8.22 -21.83 0.09
N ARG A 42 9.20 -21.02 0.46
CA ARG A 42 10.63 -21.40 0.57
C ARG A 42 11.21 -20.83 1.88
N PRO A 43 11.05 -21.56 3.01
CA PRO A 43 11.56 -21.11 4.32
C PRO A 43 13.07 -20.87 4.35
N ASP A 44 13.82 -21.57 3.51
CA ASP A 44 15.26 -21.44 3.32
C ASP A 44 15.67 -20.17 2.54
N ALA A 45 14.74 -19.53 1.81
CA ALA A 45 15.05 -18.36 0.98
C ALA A 45 15.73 -17.23 1.79
N LYS A 46 16.77 -16.63 1.21
CA LYS A 46 17.40 -15.41 1.75
C LYS A 46 16.83 -14.19 1.03
N ILE A 47 16.36 -13.23 1.80
CA ILE A 47 15.75 -12.00 1.27
C ILE A 47 16.53 -10.80 1.78
N LEU A 48 16.94 -9.93 0.85
CA LEU A 48 17.57 -8.66 1.13
C LEU A 48 16.77 -7.53 0.50
N PHE A 49 16.38 -6.55 1.32
CA PHE A 49 15.73 -5.34 0.80
C PHE A 49 16.74 -4.28 0.40
N VAL A 50 16.39 -3.51 -0.63
CA VAL A 50 17.14 -2.31 -1.04
C VAL A 50 16.17 -1.14 -1.13
N GLY A 51 16.36 -0.14 -0.26
CA GLY A 51 15.49 1.03 -0.11
C GLY A 51 16.21 2.34 -0.32
N ALA A 52 15.56 3.48 -0.09
CA ALA A 52 16.14 4.80 -0.11
C ALA A 52 16.47 5.28 1.32
N LEU A 53 17.68 5.78 1.53
CA LEU A 53 18.12 6.31 2.84
C LEU A 53 17.17 7.41 3.34
N GLY A 54 16.87 7.37 4.64
CA GLY A 54 16.04 8.35 5.33
C GLY A 54 14.53 8.26 4.98
N ARG A 55 14.09 7.16 4.39
CA ARG A 55 12.69 6.91 4.06
C ARG A 55 12.08 5.86 5.00
N MET A 56 10.76 5.75 4.94
CA MET A 56 9.95 4.91 5.82
C MET A 56 10.37 3.43 5.80
N GLU A 57 10.80 2.93 4.66
CA GLU A 57 11.26 1.54 4.49
C GLU A 57 12.43 1.20 5.42
N MET A 58 13.32 2.16 5.71
CA MET A 58 14.45 1.93 6.62
C MET A 58 14.05 1.60 8.06
N GLN A 59 12.80 1.86 8.44
CA GLN A 59 12.23 1.51 9.74
C GLN A 59 11.26 0.33 9.63
N ARG A 60 10.41 0.31 8.60
CA ARG A 60 9.32 -0.67 8.47
C ARG A 60 9.81 -2.05 8.06
N VAL A 61 10.81 -2.13 7.22
CA VAL A 61 11.37 -3.42 6.76
C VAL A 61 12.07 -4.17 7.90
N PRO A 62 12.97 -3.53 8.71
CA PRO A 62 13.52 -4.18 9.90
C PRO A 62 12.47 -4.57 10.94
N ALA A 63 11.44 -3.74 11.14
CA ALA A 63 10.32 -4.07 12.03
C ALA A 63 9.52 -5.31 11.57
N ALA A 64 9.58 -5.65 10.27
CA ALA A 64 9.03 -6.88 9.71
C ALA A 64 10.02 -8.08 9.71
N GLY A 65 11.21 -7.92 10.30
CA GLY A 65 12.21 -8.99 10.44
C GLY A 65 13.14 -9.18 9.24
N TYR A 66 13.22 -8.21 8.32
CA TYR A 66 14.08 -8.29 7.13
C TYR A 66 15.26 -7.32 7.18
N GLU A 67 16.37 -7.73 6.59
CA GLU A 67 17.52 -6.87 6.35
C GLU A 67 17.25 -5.88 5.21
N ILE A 68 17.74 -4.64 5.35
CA ILE A 68 17.64 -3.60 4.33
C ILE A 68 18.91 -2.79 4.20
N ILE A 69 19.30 -2.50 2.96
CA ILE A 69 20.39 -1.58 2.64
C ILE A 69 19.82 -0.35 1.95
N GLY A 70 20.21 0.85 2.44
CA GLY A 70 19.73 2.11 1.90
C GLY A 70 20.63 2.68 0.81
N LEU A 71 20.05 3.09 -0.33
CA LEU A 71 20.71 3.83 -1.39
C LEU A 71 20.56 5.35 -1.17
N PRO A 72 21.55 6.18 -1.52
CA PRO A 72 21.47 7.64 -1.40
C PRO A 72 20.69 8.27 -2.55
N ILE A 73 19.52 7.70 -2.87
CA ILE A 73 18.65 8.10 -3.98
C ILE A 73 17.53 9.03 -3.50
N CYS A 74 17.12 9.96 -4.34
CA CYS A 74 15.93 10.78 -4.12
C CYS A 74 15.21 11.03 -5.46
N GLY A 75 13.95 11.48 -5.38
CA GLY A 75 13.16 11.83 -6.55
C GLY A 75 13.68 13.08 -7.27
N PHE A 76 13.29 13.21 -8.55
CA PHE A 76 13.51 14.43 -9.32
C PHE A 76 12.65 15.57 -8.75
N ASP A 77 13.25 16.77 -8.65
CA ASP A 77 12.54 17.98 -8.32
C ASP A 77 11.88 18.54 -9.59
N ARG A 78 10.55 18.47 -9.65
CA ARG A 78 9.78 18.95 -10.81
C ARG A 78 9.73 20.47 -10.92
N LYS A 79 10.02 21.19 -9.82
CA LYS A 79 9.97 22.65 -9.76
C LYS A 79 11.34 23.30 -10.01
N ASN A 80 12.43 22.60 -9.70
CA ASN A 80 13.78 23.17 -9.81
C ASN A 80 14.72 22.23 -10.57
N LEU A 81 14.84 22.45 -11.89
CA LEU A 81 15.66 21.63 -12.78
C LEU A 81 17.15 21.64 -12.43
N LEU A 82 17.69 22.74 -11.89
CA LEU A 82 19.11 22.85 -11.50
C LEU A 82 19.47 21.92 -10.33
N ARG A 83 18.52 21.63 -9.45
CA ARG A 83 18.72 20.64 -8.38
C ARG A 83 18.83 19.21 -8.91
N ASN A 84 18.34 18.95 -10.11
CA ASN A 84 18.37 17.61 -10.70
C ASN A 84 19.77 17.14 -11.10
N PHE A 85 20.75 18.06 -11.27
CA PHE A 85 22.15 17.65 -11.47
C PHE A 85 22.67 16.82 -10.28
N LYS A 86 22.35 17.23 -9.04
CA LYS A 86 22.67 16.44 -7.83
C LYS A 86 21.93 15.09 -7.80
N VAL A 87 20.74 15.01 -8.39
CA VAL A 87 19.97 13.75 -8.50
C VAL A 87 20.66 12.78 -9.45
N LEU A 88 21.19 13.25 -10.59
CA LEU A 88 21.94 12.41 -11.52
C LEU A 88 23.20 11.79 -10.87
N LEU A 89 23.96 12.58 -10.09
CA LEU A 89 25.09 12.07 -9.31
C LEU A 89 24.66 11.02 -8.28
N LYS A 90 23.53 11.24 -7.62
CA LYS A 90 22.93 10.25 -6.68
C LYS A 90 22.51 8.98 -7.40
N ILE A 91 21.93 9.07 -8.59
CA ILE A 91 21.56 7.89 -9.41
C ILE A 91 22.82 7.09 -9.74
N TRP A 92 23.86 7.74 -10.25
CA TRP A 92 25.14 7.07 -10.56
C TRP A 92 25.74 6.39 -9.34
N LYS A 93 25.81 7.08 -8.20
CA LYS A 93 26.30 6.53 -6.92
C LYS A 93 25.45 5.36 -6.48
N SER A 94 24.12 5.46 -6.58
CA SER A 94 23.18 4.39 -6.22
C SER A 94 23.32 3.17 -7.10
N GLN A 95 23.53 3.32 -8.41
CA GLN A 95 23.81 2.20 -9.32
C GLN A 95 25.12 1.49 -8.95
N ARG A 96 26.16 2.24 -8.60
CA ARG A 96 27.45 1.67 -8.18
C ARG A 96 27.33 0.90 -6.87
N MET A 97 26.58 1.43 -5.91
CA MET A 97 26.28 0.73 -4.65
C MET A 97 25.40 -0.50 -4.91
N ALA A 98 24.35 -0.39 -5.73
CA ALA A 98 23.50 -1.53 -6.10
C ALA A 98 24.32 -2.66 -6.73
N LYS A 99 25.29 -2.33 -7.61
CA LYS A 99 26.20 -3.31 -8.21
C LYS A 99 27.02 -4.06 -7.14
N GLN A 100 27.52 -3.34 -6.12
CA GLN A 100 28.26 -3.99 -5.03
C GLN A 100 27.35 -4.88 -4.19
N ILE A 101 26.15 -4.37 -3.79
CA ILE A 101 25.17 -5.14 -3.03
C ILE A 101 24.80 -6.43 -3.76
N ILE A 102 24.53 -6.34 -5.07
CA ILE A 102 24.18 -7.50 -5.91
C ILE A 102 25.34 -8.50 -5.99
N LYS A 103 26.57 -8.05 -6.10
CA LYS A 103 27.75 -8.93 -6.10
C LYS A 103 27.91 -9.67 -4.77
N ASP A 104 27.79 -8.95 -3.65
CA ASP A 104 28.01 -9.50 -2.32
C ASP A 104 26.88 -10.46 -1.92
N PHE A 105 25.64 -10.09 -2.21
CA PHE A 105 24.48 -10.92 -1.90
C PHE A 105 24.28 -12.06 -2.91
N SER A 106 24.71 -11.91 -4.15
CA SER A 106 24.57 -12.90 -5.27
C SER A 106 23.13 -13.41 -5.44
N PRO A 107 22.12 -12.54 -5.70
CA PRO A 107 20.73 -12.96 -5.87
C PRO A 107 20.53 -13.72 -7.18
N GLN A 108 19.55 -14.64 -7.21
CA GLN A 108 19.06 -15.29 -8.43
C GLN A 108 17.96 -14.47 -9.11
N VAL A 109 17.21 -13.63 -8.36
CA VAL A 109 16.13 -12.79 -8.88
C VAL A 109 16.08 -11.46 -8.16
N ALA A 110 15.64 -10.40 -8.86
CA ALA A 110 15.39 -9.10 -8.31
C ALA A 110 13.93 -8.68 -8.52
N VAL A 111 13.26 -8.24 -7.45
CA VAL A 111 11.86 -7.80 -7.45
C VAL A 111 11.78 -6.29 -7.24
N GLY A 112 11.08 -5.58 -8.10
CA GLY A 112 10.81 -4.14 -7.98
C GLY A 112 9.35 -3.86 -7.72
N VAL A 113 9.06 -3.16 -6.63
CA VAL A 113 7.69 -2.77 -6.27
C VAL A 113 7.42 -1.28 -6.47
N GLY A 114 8.30 -0.59 -7.18
CA GLY A 114 8.20 0.87 -7.39
C GLY A 114 8.96 1.70 -6.36
N GLY A 115 8.88 3.01 -6.51
CA GLY A 115 9.68 3.96 -5.72
C GLY A 115 11.08 4.22 -6.30
N TYR A 116 11.83 5.10 -5.64
CA TYR A 116 13.09 5.60 -6.21
C TYR A 116 14.22 4.56 -6.20
N ALA A 117 14.26 3.66 -5.22
CA ALA A 117 15.31 2.66 -5.08
C ALA A 117 15.19 1.52 -6.12
N SER A 118 13.98 1.19 -6.57
CA SER A 118 13.74 0.15 -7.59
C SER A 118 14.47 0.45 -8.89
N GLY A 119 14.51 1.71 -9.32
CA GLY A 119 15.16 2.11 -10.57
C GLY A 119 16.61 1.65 -10.68
N PRO A 120 17.54 2.18 -9.85
CA PRO A 120 18.93 1.78 -9.89
C PRO A 120 19.17 0.32 -9.56
N THR A 121 18.39 -0.28 -8.66
CA THR A 121 18.56 -1.68 -8.25
C THR A 121 18.23 -2.64 -9.39
N LEU A 122 17.02 -2.56 -9.97
CA LEU A 122 16.62 -3.47 -11.05
C LEU A 122 17.37 -3.19 -12.36
N ASN A 123 17.66 -1.91 -12.66
CA ASN A 123 18.46 -1.60 -13.83
C ASN A 123 19.85 -2.25 -13.76
N THR A 124 20.46 -2.26 -12.58
CA THR A 124 21.77 -2.89 -12.35
C THR A 124 21.65 -4.41 -12.34
N ALA A 125 20.62 -4.99 -11.72
CA ALA A 125 20.37 -6.42 -11.70
C ALA A 125 20.21 -6.96 -13.14
N ALA A 126 19.36 -6.34 -13.95
CA ALA A 126 19.16 -6.70 -15.35
C ALA A 126 20.47 -6.59 -16.18
N ALA A 127 21.27 -5.53 -15.96
CA ALA A 127 22.57 -5.37 -16.63
C ALA A 127 23.60 -6.44 -16.21
N MET A 128 23.40 -7.10 -15.07
CA MET A 128 24.22 -8.22 -14.59
C MET A 128 23.62 -9.59 -14.95
N GLY A 129 22.59 -9.63 -15.79
CA GLY A 129 21.91 -10.86 -16.23
C GLY A 129 21.07 -11.53 -15.14
N ILE A 130 20.63 -10.76 -14.14
CA ILE A 130 19.72 -11.27 -13.10
C ILE A 130 18.28 -11.00 -13.55
N PRO A 131 17.42 -12.05 -13.63
CA PRO A 131 16.03 -11.89 -13.98
C PRO A 131 15.32 -10.95 -13.01
N CYS A 132 14.47 -10.08 -13.57
CA CYS A 132 13.75 -9.06 -12.82
C CYS A 132 12.25 -9.27 -12.94
N LEU A 133 11.55 -9.15 -11.80
CA LEU A 133 10.09 -9.08 -11.73
C LEU A 133 9.69 -7.69 -11.25
N ILE A 134 8.67 -7.10 -11.86
CA ILE A 134 8.06 -5.85 -11.42
C ILE A 134 6.67 -6.14 -10.88
N GLN A 135 6.29 -5.48 -9.77
CA GLN A 135 4.92 -5.43 -9.30
C GLN A 135 4.42 -3.98 -9.38
N GLU A 136 3.30 -3.76 -10.08
CA GLU A 136 2.62 -2.46 -10.20
C GLU A 136 1.30 -2.48 -9.46
N GLN A 137 1.15 -1.56 -8.51
CA GLN A 137 0.00 -1.52 -7.61
C GLN A 137 -1.17 -0.71 -8.14
N ASN A 138 -0.91 0.25 -9.02
CA ASN A 138 -1.89 1.25 -9.42
C ASN A 138 -2.47 0.95 -10.81
N SER A 139 -3.67 1.46 -11.09
CA SER A 139 -4.29 1.43 -12.40
C SER A 139 -3.56 2.30 -13.44
N TYR A 140 -2.64 3.16 -12.99
CA TYR A 140 -1.75 3.95 -13.83
C TYR A 140 -0.30 3.71 -13.42
N ALA A 141 0.49 3.15 -14.33
CA ALA A 141 1.84 2.71 -14.03
C ALA A 141 2.78 3.84 -13.63
N GLY A 142 3.57 3.60 -12.57
CA GLY A 142 4.61 4.51 -12.12
C GLY A 142 5.75 4.66 -13.14
N VAL A 143 6.38 5.84 -13.17
CA VAL A 143 7.47 6.15 -14.12
C VAL A 143 8.60 5.13 -14.02
N THR A 144 9.01 4.75 -12.81
CA THR A 144 10.08 3.78 -12.59
C THR A 144 9.75 2.43 -13.23
N ASN A 145 8.54 1.91 -13.01
CA ASN A 145 8.10 0.63 -13.55
C ASN A 145 8.01 0.67 -15.08
N LYS A 146 7.51 1.77 -15.67
CA LYS A 146 7.51 1.97 -17.13
C LYS A 146 8.90 1.92 -17.74
N LEU A 147 9.89 2.56 -17.10
CA LEU A 147 11.28 2.55 -17.57
C LEU A 147 11.94 1.17 -17.48
N LEU A 148 11.57 0.37 -16.48
CA LEU A 148 12.12 -0.96 -16.24
C LEU A 148 11.40 -2.07 -17.03
N ALA A 149 10.20 -1.82 -17.54
CA ALA A 149 9.32 -2.83 -18.15
C ALA A 149 10.00 -3.66 -19.26
N LYS A 150 10.78 -3.00 -20.14
CA LYS A 150 11.50 -3.70 -21.22
C LYS A 150 12.55 -4.69 -20.70
N LYS A 151 13.12 -4.42 -19.51
CA LYS A 151 14.19 -5.23 -18.89
C LYS A 151 13.66 -6.30 -17.94
N ALA A 152 12.42 -6.18 -17.48
CA ALA A 152 11.80 -7.17 -16.63
C ALA A 152 11.41 -8.41 -17.45
N GLU A 153 11.49 -9.58 -16.82
CA GLU A 153 11.00 -10.85 -17.36
C GLU A 153 9.49 -10.99 -17.16
N LYS A 154 9.00 -10.54 -16.00
CA LYS A 154 7.60 -10.63 -15.59
C LYS A 154 7.14 -9.30 -14.98
N ILE A 155 5.87 -8.95 -15.21
CA ILE A 155 5.25 -7.74 -14.69
C ILE A 155 3.91 -8.11 -14.07
N CYS A 156 3.87 -8.20 -12.75
CA CYS A 156 2.67 -8.47 -11.98
C CYS A 156 1.87 -7.18 -11.80
N VAL A 157 0.61 -7.17 -12.16
CA VAL A 157 -0.25 -5.98 -12.14
C VAL A 157 -1.52 -6.21 -11.34
N ALA A 158 -2.06 -5.14 -10.76
CA ALA A 158 -3.28 -5.20 -9.97
C ALA A 158 -4.55 -4.95 -10.79
N TYR A 159 -4.45 -4.25 -11.89
CA TYR A 159 -5.58 -3.79 -12.69
C TYR A 159 -5.52 -4.32 -14.13
N ASP A 160 -6.67 -4.33 -14.80
CA ASP A 160 -6.77 -4.61 -16.24
C ASP A 160 -6.25 -3.44 -17.08
N HIS A 161 -6.11 -3.67 -18.38
CA HIS A 161 -5.69 -2.68 -19.37
C HIS A 161 -4.30 -2.07 -19.12
N MET A 162 -3.39 -2.85 -18.53
CA MET A 162 -2.01 -2.42 -18.28
C MET A 162 -1.08 -2.59 -19.49
N GLU A 163 -1.54 -3.22 -20.58
CA GLU A 163 -0.85 -3.34 -21.87
C GLU A 163 -0.57 -1.98 -22.51
N ARG A 164 -1.32 -0.94 -22.14
CA ARG A 164 -1.04 0.46 -22.53
C ARG A 164 0.26 1.02 -21.94
N PHE A 165 0.84 0.36 -20.95
CA PHE A 165 2.06 0.78 -20.26
C PHE A 165 3.20 -0.23 -20.37
N PHE A 166 2.87 -1.50 -20.54
CA PHE A 166 3.78 -2.62 -20.44
C PHE A 166 3.64 -3.59 -21.61
N PRO A 167 4.70 -4.32 -22.00
CA PRO A 167 4.59 -5.38 -22.99
C PRO A 167 3.59 -6.46 -22.55
N ALA A 168 2.57 -6.72 -23.36
CA ALA A 168 1.45 -7.60 -23.01
C ALA A 168 1.89 -9.01 -22.63
N GLU A 169 2.90 -9.56 -23.33
CA GLU A 169 3.44 -10.89 -23.12
C GLU A 169 4.15 -11.08 -21.76
N LYS A 170 4.46 -9.98 -21.06
CA LYS A 170 5.10 -10.01 -19.74
C LYS A 170 4.13 -9.80 -18.60
N ILE A 171 2.90 -9.38 -18.89
CA ILE A 171 1.90 -9.03 -17.89
C ILE A 171 1.28 -10.29 -17.29
N ILE A 172 1.19 -10.30 -15.95
CA ILE A 172 0.41 -11.26 -15.18
C ILE A 172 -0.51 -10.47 -14.27
N LYS A 173 -1.83 -10.65 -14.40
CA LYS A 173 -2.80 -10.05 -13.48
C LYS A 173 -2.81 -10.86 -12.19
N THR A 174 -2.19 -10.31 -11.15
CA THR A 174 -2.06 -10.96 -9.84
C THR A 174 -2.88 -10.29 -8.75
N GLY A 175 -3.21 -9.01 -8.92
CA GLY A 175 -3.69 -8.18 -7.82
C GLY A 175 -2.54 -7.58 -7.00
N ASN A 176 -2.91 -6.88 -5.93
CA ASN A 176 -1.96 -6.35 -4.97
C ASN A 176 -1.80 -7.31 -3.78
N PRO A 177 -0.57 -7.59 -3.36
CA PRO A 177 -0.34 -8.35 -2.13
C PRO A 177 -0.82 -7.54 -0.92
N VAL A 178 -1.74 -8.12 -0.17
CA VAL A 178 -2.37 -7.51 1.01
C VAL A 178 -1.85 -8.17 2.28
N ARG A 179 -2.03 -7.50 3.42
CA ARG A 179 -1.66 -8.03 4.72
C ARG A 179 -2.55 -9.21 5.10
N GLN A 180 -1.96 -10.37 5.27
CA GLN A 180 -2.68 -11.61 5.62
C GLN A 180 -3.50 -11.47 6.91
N ALA A 181 -2.98 -10.74 7.90
CA ALA A 181 -3.66 -10.50 9.18
C ALA A 181 -5.07 -9.86 9.05
N LEU A 182 -5.37 -9.18 7.94
CA LEU A 182 -6.72 -8.64 7.71
C LEU A 182 -7.74 -9.72 7.36
N LEU A 183 -7.30 -10.79 6.71
CA LEU A 183 -8.16 -11.93 6.34
C LEU A 183 -8.37 -12.89 7.52
N GLU A 184 -7.42 -12.92 8.44
CA GLU A 184 -7.41 -13.83 9.61
C GLU A 184 -8.10 -13.23 10.85
N ALA A 185 -8.61 -12.00 10.76
CA ALA A 185 -9.29 -11.35 11.88
C ALA A 185 -10.55 -12.12 12.30
N THR A 186 -10.49 -12.79 13.45
CA THR A 186 -11.58 -13.63 14.00
C THR A 186 -12.55 -12.85 14.88
N ILE A 187 -12.27 -11.59 15.19
CA ILE A 187 -13.13 -10.74 16.02
C ILE A 187 -14.54 -10.58 15.41
N THR A 188 -15.58 -10.66 16.25
CA THR A 188 -16.93 -10.36 15.81
C THR A 188 -17.14 -8.86 15.55
N ARG A 189 -18.18 -8.48 14.78
CA ARG A 189 -18.51 -7.06 14.56
C ARG A 189 -18.82 -6.36 15.89
N GLU A 190 -19.59 -7.01 16.74
CA GLU A 190 -20.02 -6.49 18.05
C GLU A 190 -18.81 -6.23 18.97
N ASP A 191 -17.89 -7.19 19.06
CA ASP A 191 -16.71 -7.05 19.90
C ASP A 191 -15.72 -6.00 19.34
N ALA A 192 -15.62 -5.91 18.03
CA ALA A 192 -14.85 -4.88 17.36
C ALA A 192 -15.41 -3.48 17.68
N ILE A 193 -16.73 -3.28 17.59
CA ILE A 193 -17.35 -1.99 17.93
C ILE A 193 -17.15 -1.65 19.44
N ARG A 194 -17.35 -2.64 20.34
CA ARG A 194 -17.09 -2.44 21.78
C ARG A 194 -15.65 -2.08 22.08
N SER A 195 -14.67 -2.61 21.34
CA SER A 195 -13.26 -2.27 21.53
C SER A 195 -12.95 -0.80 21.26
N PHE A 196 -13.79 -0.12 20.48
CA PHE A 196 -13.73 1.32 20.25
C PHE A 196 -14.57 2.13 21.25
N GLY A 197 -15.29 1.47 22.16
CA GLY A 197 -16.17 2.12 23.14
C GLY A 197 -17.49 2.61 22.55
N LEU A 198 -17.93 1.96 21.45
CA LEU A 198 -19.14 2.33 20.70
C LEU A 198 -20.27 1.30 20.91
N ASP A 199 -21.51 1.64 20.50
CA ASP A 199 -22.70 0.80 20.61
C ASP A 199 -22.81 -0.19 19.43
N PRO A 200 -22.79 -1.52 19.68
CA PRO A 200 -22.91 -2.52 18.60
C PRO A 200 -24.22 -2.50 17.80
N LYS A 201 -25.25 -1.83 18.33
CA LYS A 201 -26.57 -1.74 17.69
C LYS A 201 -26.68 -0.63 16.65
N LYS A 202 -25.68 0.25 16.59
CA LYS A 202 -25.67 1.41 15.70
C LYS A 202 -24.82 1.18 14.46
N ASN A 203 -25.17 1.85 13.37
CA ASN A 203 -24.36 1.90 12.17
C ASN A 203 -23.05 2.67 12.43
N THR A 204 -21.95 2.14 11.94
CA THR A 204 -20.60 2.65 12.18
C THR A 204 -19.92 3.05 10.88
N ILE A 205 -19.45 4.29 10.81
CA ILE A 205 -18.61 4.79 9.70
C ILE A 205 -17.16 4.91 10.18
N LEU A 206 -16.24 4.32 9.43
CA LEU A 206 -14.80 4.47 9.65
C LEU A 206 -14.21 5.49 8.68
N LEU A 207 -13.51 6.50 9.20
CA LEU A 207 -12.78 7.48 8.39
C LEU A 207 -11.28 7.27 8.52
N VAL A 208 -10.60 7.03 7.38
CA VAL A 208 -9.16 6.74 7.33
C VAL A 208 -8.47 7.61 6.30
N GLY A 209 -7.73 8.61 6.77
CA GLY A 209 -6.92 9.49 5.91
C GLY A 209 -5.49 8.98 5.62
N GLY A 210 -5.14 7.78 6.12
CA GLY A 210 -3.77 7.26 6.13
C GLY A 210 -2.96 7.75 7.34
N SER A 211 -1.73 7.25 7.51
CA SER A 211 -0.92 7.46 8.73
C SER A 211 -0.58 8.93 9.04
N LEU A 212 -0.53 9.79 8.02
CA LEU A 212 -0.28 11.23 8.17
C LEU A 212 -1.58 12.03 8.28
N GLY A 213 -2.71 11.43 7.92
CA GLY A 213 -4.02 12.05 7.85
C GLY A 213 -4.34 12.62 6.47
N ALA A 214 -5.60 12.97 6.27
CA ALA A 214 -6.12 13.59 5.05
C ALA A 214 -6.88 14.88 5.42
N ARG A 215 -6.28 16.02 5.10
CA ARG A 215 -6.80 17.34 5.48
C ARG A 215 -8.28 17.50 5.13
N THR A 216 -8.64 17.25 3.89
CA THR A 216 -10.01 17.45 3.38
C THR A 216 -11.03 16.55 4.08
N ILE A 217 -10.67 15.26 4.34
CA ILE A 217 -11.53 14.34 5.09
C ILE A 217 -11.70 14.84 6.53
N ASN A 218 -10.62 15.32 7.17
CA ASN A 218 -10.68 15.88 8.51
C ASN A 218 -11.54 17.16 8.56
N GLU A 219 -11.39 18.04 7.58
CA GLU A 219 -12.19 19.26 7.45
C GLU A 219 -13.68 18.94 7.24
N SER A 220 -14.01 17.89 6.48
CA SER A 220 -15.40 17.43 6.31
C SER A 220 -16.08 17.05 7.62
N MET A 221 -15.33 16.47 8.55
CA MET A 221 -15.85 16.16 9.90
C MET A 221 -15.98 17.41 10.77
N LEU A 222 -14.95 18.25 10.80
CA LEU A 222 -14.89 19.44 11.65
C LEU A 222 -15.92 20.51 11.28
N GLN A 223 -16.37 20.55 10.04
CA GLN A 223 -17.38 21.52 9.57
C GLN A 223 -18.82 21.10 9.90
N HIS A 224 -19.04 19.84 10.30
CA HIS A 224 -20.36 19.26 10.50
C HIS A 224 -20.49 18.53 11.85
N LEU A 225 -19.92 19.11 12.91
CA LEU A 225 -19.99 18.55 14.27
C LEU A 225 -21.42 18.54 14.81
N ASP A 226 -22.25 19.50 14.41
CA ASP A 226 -23.69 19.56 14.67
C ASP A 226 -24.42 18.34 14.10
N ILE A 227 -24.13 17.95 12.87
CA ILE A 227 -24.70 16.74 12.24
C ILE A 227 -24.25 15.48 12.99
N ILE A 228 -22.99 15.43 13.44
CA ILE A 228 -22.45 14.30 14.22
C ILE A 228 -23.19 14.19 15.57
N GLU A 229 -23.45 15.29 16.23
CA GLU A 229 -24.16 15.33 17.51
C GLU A 229 -25.61 14.84 17.39
N GLU A 230 -26.31 15.23 16.32
CA GLU A 230 -27.73 14.95 16.11
C GLU A 230 -28.01 13.55 15.53
N THR A 231 -27.03 12.90 14.90
CA THR A 231 -27.24 11.61 14.24
C THR A 231 -27.15 10.43 15.20
N ASP A 232 -27.88 9.35 14.88
CA ASP A 232 -27.77 8.05 15.53
C ASP A 232 -26.62 7.20 15.00
N VAL A 233 -25.95 7.63 13.92
CA VAL A 233 -24.76 6.98 13.35
C VAL A 233 -23.53 7.29 14.21
N GLN A 234 -22.62 6.33 14.30
CA GLN A 234 -21.38 6.51 15.06
C GLN A 234 -20.15 6.43 14.15
N PHE A 235 -19.05 7.03 14.65
CA PHE A 235 -17.87 7.26 13.84
C PHE A 235 -16.60 6.80 14.54
N ILE A 236 -15.73 6.10 13.78
CA ILE A 236 -14.32 5.87 14.15
C ILE A 236 -13.49 6.75 13.21
N TRP A 237 -12.83 7.75 13.76
CA TRP A 237 -12.11 8.76 12.98
C TRP A 237 -10.61 8.71 13.23
N GLN A 238 -9.86 8.21 12.25
CA GLN A 238 -8.41 8.31 12.24
C GLN A 238 -7.98 9.64 11.60
N THR A 239 -7.61 10.59 12.43
CA THR A 239 -7.19 11.93 12.00
C THR A 239 -5.85 11.99 11.33
N GLY A 240 -4.96 11.01 11.65
CA GLY A 240 -3.55 11.00 11.31
C GLY A 240 -2.71 11.85 12.29
N LYS A 241 -1.47 11.43 12.47
CA LYS A 241 -0.56 12.03 13.46
C LYS A 241 -0.35 13.53 13.30
N TYR A 242 -0.44 14.02 12.06
CA TYR A 242 -0.18 15.43 11.77
C TYR A 242 -1.29 16.37 12.25
N TYR A 243 -2.54 15.91 12.23
CA TYR A 243 -3.71 16.73 12.54
C TYR A 243 -4.31 16.46 13.92
N HIS A 244 -3.90 15.38 14.57
CA HIS A 244 -4.56 14.88 15.77
C HIS A 244 -4.64 15.91 16.91
N SER A 245 -3.52 16.58 17.21
CA SER A 245 -3.46 17.56 18.31
C SER A 245 -4.39 18.74 18.08
N GLU A 246 -4.42 19.29 16.86
CA GLU A 246 -5.30 20.39 16.47
C GLU A 246 -6.77 19.98 16.57
N ILE A 247 -7.11 18.80 16.03
CA ILE A 247 -8.48 18.28 16.04
C ILE A 247 -8.95 18.03 17.47
N THR A 248 -8.13 17.41 18.31
CA THR A 248 -8.47 17.15 19.71
C THR A 248 -8.73 18.46 20.48
N GLU A 249 -7.94 19.50 20.20
CA GLU A 249 -8.17 20.83 20.81
C GLU A 249 -9.49 21.44 20.37
N ARG A 250 -9.85 21.31 19.08
CA ARG A 250 -11.13 21.82 18.54
C ARG A 250 -12.36 21.07 19.07
N LEU A 251 -12.19 19.81 19.45
CA LEU A 251 -13.26 18.99 20.05
C LEU A 251 -13.37 19.15 21.56
N ARG A 252 -12.48 19.93 22.21
CA ARG A 252 -12.47 20.11 23.65
C ARG A 252 -13.77 20.72 24.13
N GLY A 253 -14.42 20.05 25.11
CA GLY A 253 -15.69 20.48 25.70
C GLY A 253 -16.93 20.10 24.90
N GLN A 254 -16.80 19.38 23.81
CA GLN A 254 -17.94 18.81 23.09
C GLN A 254 -18.25 17.41 23.63
N ASP A 255 -19.53 17.08 23.81
CA ASP A 255 -20.01 15.76 24.23
C ASP A 255 -20.51 15.00 22.98
N LEU A 256 -19.63 14.22 22.38
CA LEU A 256 -19.89 13.42 21.17
C LEU A 256 -19.68 11.92 21.46
N PRO A 257 -20.61 11.27 22.18
CA PRO A 257 -20.43 9.87 22.61
C PRO A 257 -20.44 8.88 21.44
N ASN A 258 -20.93 9.29 20.28
CA ASN A 258 -20.93 8.52 19.04
C ASN A 258 -19.67 8.73 18.18
N LEU A 259 -18.66 9.46 18.69
CA LEU A 259 -17.44 9.76 17.95
C LEU A 259 -16.18 9.25 18.67
N LYS A 260 -15.45 8.31 18.05
CA LYS A 260 -14.14 7.86 18.52
C LYS A 260 -13.04 8.46 17.65
N VAL A 261 -12.22 9.35 18.24
CA VAL A 261 -11.12 10.04 17.55
C VAL A 261 -9.78 9.41 17.93
N MET A 262 -8.95 9.12 16.94
CA MET A 262 -7.62 8.49 17.12
C MET A 262 -6.61 9.10 16.16
N ASP A 263 -5.35 9.24 16.59
CA ASP A 263 -4.25 9.65 15.70
C ASP A 263 -3.89 8.54 14.70
N PHE A 264 -3.88 7.29 15.19
CA PHE A 264 -3.52 6.10 14.42
C PHE A 264 -4.28 4.88 14.93
N ILE A 265 -4.78 4.06 14.02
CA ILE A 265 -5.42 2.78 14.33
C ILE A 265 -4.40 1.66 14.10
N SER A 266 -3.98 0.99 15.17
CA SER A 266 -3.03 -0.12 15.09
C SER A 266 -3.67 -1.41 14.59
N ASP A 267 -4.90 -1.70 15.04
CA ASP A 267 -5.70 -2.85 14.61
C ASP A 267 -6.72 -2.42 13.55
N MET A 268 -6.26 -2.41 12.29
CA MET A 268 -7.14 -2.13 11.15
C MET A 268 -8.13 -3.25 10.88
N GLY A 269 -7.82 -4.50 11.28
CA GLY A 269 -8.75 -5.62 11.17
C GLY A 269 -10.00 -5.39 12.01
N ALA A 270 -9.84 -5.03 13.28
CA ALA A 270 -10.94 -4.66 14.15
C ALA A 270 -11.70 -3.43 13.62
N ALA A 271 -10.99 -2.39 13.14
CA ALA A 271 -11.64 -1.20 12.60
C ALA A 271 -12.50 -1.48 11.37
N TYR A 272 -11.99 -2.28 10.44
CA TYR A 272 -12.76 -2.70 9.26
C TYR A 272 -13.95 -3.61 9.66
N LYS A 273 -13.78 -4.47 10.68
CA LYS A 273 -14.87 -5.33 11.15
C LYS A 273 -15.97 -4.53 11.82
N ALA A 274 -15.62 -3.48 12.58
CA ALA A 274 -16.55 -2.58 13.23
C ALA A 274 -17.35 -1.72 12.24
N ALA A 275 -16.76 -1.35 11.10
CA ALA A 275 -17.37 -0.41 10.16
C ALA A 275 -18.40 -1.07 9.23
N ASP A 276 -19.52 -0.41 8.99
CA ASP A 276 -20.50 -0.74 7.96
C ASP A 276 -20.16 -0.02 6.64
N LEU A 277 -19.56 1.17 6.73
CA LEU A 277 -19.09 1.98 5.61
C LEU A 277 -17.70 2.56 5.94
N VAL A 278 -16.82 2.62 4.95
CA VAL A 278 -15.51 3.26 5.10
C VAL A 278 -15.42 4.50 4.23
N ILE A 279 -14.86 5.58 4.76
CA ILE A 279 -14.42 6.76 4.00
C ILE A 279 -12.90 6.74 3.97
N SER A 280 -12.30 6.75 2.78
CA SER A 280 -10.85 6.62 2.66
C SER A 280 -10.27 7.37 1.47
N ARG A 281 -8.95 7.61 1.53
CA ARG A 281 -8.16 7.91 0.34
C ARG A 281 -8.08 6.68 -0.58
N ALA A 282 -7.93 6.92 -1.88
CA ALA A 282 -7.90 5.85 -2.90
C ALA A 282 -6.48 5.28 -3.12
N GLY A 283 -5.78 4.94 -2.04
CA GLY A 283 -4.50 4.25 -2.10
C GLY A 283 -4.67 2.80 -2.58
N ALA A 284 -3.79 2.34 -3.47
CA ALA A 284 -3.90 1.03 -4.10
C ALA A 284 -4.00 -0.14 -3.08
N SER A 285 -3.20 -0.12 -2.02
CA SER A 285 -3.24 -1.16 -0.98
C SER A 285 -4.57 -1.15 -0.22
N SER A 286 -5.09 0.03 0.15
CA SER A 286 -6.37 0.16 0.86
C SER A 286 -7.54 -0.33 -0.01
N ILE A 287 -7.54 0.02 -1.29
CA ILE A 287 -8.55 -0.47 -2.24
C ILE A 287 -8.53 -2.00 -2.31
N SER A 288 -7.35 -2.60 -2.42
CA SER A 288 -7.24 -4.07 -2.46
C SER A 288 -7.69 -4.72 -1.14
N GLU A 289 -7.45 -4.06 0.01
CA GLU A 289 -7.99 -4.48 1.30
C GLU A 289 -9.53 -4.44 1.26
N PHE A 290 -10.14 -3.35 0.79
CA PHE A 290 -11.61 -3.24 0.69
C PHE A 290 -12.21 -4.30 -0.23
N CYS A 291 -11.59 -4.57 -1.37
CA CYS A 291 -12.03 -5.63 -2.28
C CYS A 291 -12.03 -6.99 -1.58
N LEU A 292 -10.96 -7.33 -0.85
CA LEU A 292 -10.83 -8.64 -0.20
C LEU A 292 -11.81 -8.87 0.94
N ILE A 293 -12.13 -7.82 1.69
CA ILE A 293 -13.04 -7.93 2.85
C ILE A 293 -14.49 -7.54 2.50
N GLY A 294 -14.78 -7.20 1.25
CA GLY A 294 -16.11 -6.81 0.80
C GLY A 294 -16.64 -5.53 1.45
N LYS A 295 -15.76 -4.57 1.73
CA LYS A 295 -16.14 -3.41 2.51
C LYS A 295 -16.70 -2.28 1.64
N PRO A 296 -17.96 -1.85 1.85
CA PRO A 296 -18.51 -0.65 1.21
C PRO A 296 -17.63 0.57 1.48
N VAL A 297 -17.32 1.36 0.45
CA VAL A 297 -16.38 2.47 0.57
C VAL A 297 -16.79 3.71 -0.21
N ILE A 298 -16.59 4.88 0.40
CA ILE A 298 -16.55 6.17 -0.26
C ILE A 298 -15.08 6.57 -0.41
N LEU A 299 -14.64 6.75 -1.64
CA LEU A 299 -13.26 7.10 -1.98
C LEU A 299 -13.14 8.59 -2.27
N VAL A 300 -12.26 9.25 -1.52
CA VAL A 300 -11.89 10.65 -1.68
C VAL A 300 -10.41 10.71 -2.10
N PRO A 301 -10.09 10.66 -3.41
CA PRO A 301 -8.72 10.65 -3.88
C PRO A 301 -7.92 11.88 -3.46
N SER A 302 -6.64 11.70 -3.11
CA SER A 302 -5.76 12.82 -2.83
C SER A 302 -5.31 13.49 -4.14
N PRO A 303 -5.46 14.83 -4.28
CA PRO A 303 -4.99 15.56 -5.46
C PRO A 303 -3.45 15.70 -5.50
N ASN A 304 -2.78 15.42 -4.38
CA ASN A 304 -1.35 15.65 -4.21
C ASN A 304 -0.48 14.42 -4.45
N VAL A 305 -0.91 13.53 -5.34
CA VAL A 305 -0.18 12.31 -5.70
C VAL A 305 0.36 12.37 -7.12
N ALA A 306 1.43 11.60 -7.38
CA ALA A 306 2.02 11.55 -8.71
C ALA A 306 1.04 10.97 -9.73
N GLU A 307 1.00 11.56 -10.96
CA GLU A 307 0.22 11.05 -12.08
C GLU A 307 -1.30 10.91 -11.81
N ASP A 308 -1.79 11.56 -10.74
CA ASP A 308 -3.20 11.49 -10.32
C ASP A 308 -3.72 10.04 -10.19
N HIS A 309 -2.84 9.14 -9.72
CA HIS A 309 -3.15 7.71 -9.67
C HIS A 309 -4.29 7.38 -8.72
N GLN A 310 -4.51 8.17 -7.65
CA GLN A 310 -5.62 7.89 -6.72
C GLN A 310 -6.99 8.14 -7.36
N THR A 311 -7.15 9.19 -8.15
CA THR A 311 -8.40 9.41 -8.90
C THR A 311 -8.66 8.26 -9.86
N LYS A 312 -7.65 7.81 -10.58
CA LYS A 312 -7.77 6.68 -11.51
C LYS A 312 -8.10 5.37 -10.80
N ASN A 313 -7.50 5.12 -9.63
CA ASN A 313 -7.83 3.96 -8.80
C ASN A 313 -9.29 4.02 -8.30
N ALA A 314 -9.75 5.19 -7.84
CA ALA A 314 -11.13 5.35 -7.36
C ALA A 314 -12.16 5.16 -8.49
N LEU A 315 -11.90 5.74 -9.66
CA LEU A 315 -12.79 5.59 -10.82
C LEU A 315 -12.86 4.14 -11.31
N ALA A 316 -11.75 3.39 -11.26
CA ALA A 316 -11.76 1.97 -11.63
C ALA A 316 -12.74 1.12 -10.77
N LEU A 317 -13.02 1.53 -9.53
CA LEU A 317 -14.04 0.90 -8.69
C LEU A 317 -15.42 1.52 -8.91
N ALA A 318 -15.49 2.85 -9.03
CA ALA A 318 -16.76 3.55 -9.22
C ALA A 318 -17.44 3.18 -10.54
N ASP A 319 -16.68 2.99 -11.62
CA ASP A 319 -17.16 2.56 -12.94
C ASP A 319 -17.75 1.12 -12.90
N CYS A 320 -17.45 0.34 -11.85
CA CYS A 320 -18.01 -0.98 -11.58
C CYS A 320 -19.10 -0.97 -10.47
N ASP A 321 -19.59 0.19 -10.06
CA ASP A 321 -20.49 0.37 -8.91
C ASP A 321 -19.96 -0.28 -7.61
N ALA A 322 -18.63 -0.43 -7.48
CA ALA A 322 -17.96 -1.04 -6.34
C ALA A 322 -17.50 -0.04 -5.27
N ALA A 323 -17.60 1.25 -5.56
CA ALA A 323 -17.30 2.34 -4.63
C ALA A 323 -18.07 3.60 -5.02
N ILE A 324 -18.23 4.52 -4.06
CA ILE A 324 -18.69 5.88 -4.33
C ILE A 324 -17.46 6.78 -4.45
N TYR A 325 -17.36 7.53 -5.53
CA TYR A 325 -16.30 8.50 -5.76
C TYR A 325 -16.75 9.91 -5.37
N VAL A 326 -15.95 10.60 -4.56
CA VAL A 326 -16.13 12.01 -4.22
C VAL A 326 -14.84 12.77 -4.52
N LYS A 327 -14.96 13.87 -5.26
CA LYS A 327 -13.79 14.74 -5.51
C LYS A 327 -13.32 15.40 -4.22
N ASP A 328 -11.99 15.49 -4.03
CA ASP A 328 -11.40 16.08 -2.84
C ASP A 328 -11.94 17.48 -2.52
N ALA A 329 -12.05 18.34 -3.53
CA ALA A 329 -12.54 19.71 -3.37
C ALA A 329 -14.04 19.81 -2.97
N GLU A 330 -14.85 18.80 -3.29
CA GLU A 330 -16.28 18.77 -2.98
C GLU A 330 -16.56 18.14 -1.60
N ALA A 331 -15.62 17.33 -1.11
CA ALA A 331 -15.79 16.53 0.09
C ALA A 331 -16.23 17.34 1.35
N PRO A 332 -15.67 18.53 1.65
CA PRO A 332 -16.11 19.27 2.83
C PRO A 332 -17.61 19.58 2.87
N GLY A 333 -18.24 19.80 1.71
CA GLY A 333 -19.66 20.17 1.64
C GLY A 333 -20.64 19.02 1.52
N ILE A 334 -20.19 17.81 1.12
CA ILE A 334 -21.14 16.73 0.78
C ILE A 334 -20.83 15.37 1.45
N LEU A 335 -19.59 15.18 1.93
CA LEU A 335 -19.10 13.86 2.31
C LEU A 335 -19.86 13.26 3.49
N LEU A 336 -20.07 14.02 4.55
CA LEU A 336 -20.69 13.50 5.75
C LEU A 336 -22.17 13.18 5.56
N ASP A 337 -22.93 14.09 4.95
CA ASP A 337 -24.34 13.86 4.61
C ASP A 337 -24.54 12.66 3.70
N MET A 338 -23.69 12.53 2.67
CA MET A 338 -23.70 11.38 1.78
C MET A 338 -23.42 10.09 2.54
N ALA A 339 -22.39 10.06 3.39
CA ALA A 339 -22.01 8.88 4.14
C ALA A 339 -23.10 8.42 5.12
N ILE A 340 -23.77 9.36 5.81
CA ILE A 340 -24.89 9.06 6.70
C ILE A 340 -26.07 8.50 5.91
N LYS A 341 -26.37 9.04 4.74
CA LYS A 341 -27.44 8.50 3.88
C LYS A 341 -27.11 7.08 3.39
N VAL A 342 -25.87 6.87 2.94
CA VAL A 342 -25.43 5.56 2.40
C VAL A 342 -25.40 4.49 3.49
N VAL A 343 -24.90 4.81 4.71
CA VAL A 343 -24.79 3.82 5.79
C VAL A 343 -26.16 3.39 6.33
N LYS A 344 -27.21 4.19 6.12
CA LYS A 344 -28.61 3.86 6.46
C LYS A 344 -29.34 3.13 5.33
N ASP A 345 -28.78 3.04 4.15
CA ASP A 345 -29.35 2.33 3.00
C ASP A 345 -28.73 0.93 2.88
N GLU A 346 -29.41 -0.06 3.49
CA GLU A 346 -28.96 -1.45 3.49
C GLU A 346 -28.81 -2.03 2.09
N ALA A 347 -29.69 -1.67 1.16
CA ALA A 347 -29.63 -2.15 -0.22
C ALA A 347 -28.41 -1.61 -0.94
N LYS A 348 -28.09 -0.32 -0.72
CA LYS A 348 -26.88 0.30 -1.28
C LYS A 348 -25.59 -0.29 -0.69
N LEU A 349 -25.56 -0.53 0.63
CA LEU A 349 -24.43 -1.19 1.28
C LEU A 349 -24.21 -2.60 0.74
N ALA A 350 -25.27 -3.40 0.62
CA ALA A 350 -25.21 -4.74 0.07
C ALA A 350 -24.69 -4.75 -1.37
N SER A 351 -25.21 -3.87 -2.22
CA SER A 351 -24.75 -3.72 -3.61
C SER A 351 -23.28 -3.34 -3.71
N LEU A 352 -22.83 -2.37 -2.93
CA LEU A 352 -21.42 -1.96 -2.90
C LEU A 352 -20.51 -3.11 -2.41
N SER A 353 -20.93 -3.83 -1.37
CA SER A 353 -20.20 -4.97 -0.81
C SER A 353 -20.07 -6.11 -1.83
N GLU A 354 -21.15 -6.48 -2.50
CA GLU A 354 -21.14 -7.51 -3.54
C GLU A 354 -20.22 -7.13 -4.71
N ASN A 355 -20.34 -5.89 -5.20
CA ASN A 355 -19.57 -5.46 -6.35
C ASN A 355 -18.07 -5.31 -6.03
N VAL A 356 -17.71 -4.80 -4.85
CA VAL A 356 -16.30 -4.69 -4.46
C VAL A 356 -15.66 -6.06 -4.24
N LEU A 357 -16.40 -7.06 -3.74
CA LEU A 357 -15.95 -8.45 -3.62
C LEU A 357 -15.62 -9.10 -4.97
N LYS A 358 -16.38 -8.79 -6.04
CA LYS A 358 -16.09 -9.30 -7.40
C LYS A 358 -14.72 -8.88 -7.93
N LEU A 359 -14.15 -7.82 -7.36
CA LEU A 359 -12.82 -7.30 -7.71
C LEU A 359 -11.71 -7.89 -6.83
N ALA A 360 -12.03 -8.78 -5.90
CA ALA A 360 -11.07 -9.39 -4.97
C ALA A 360 -10.10 -10.33 -5.68
N LEU A 361 -8.82 -10.24 -5.33
CA LEU A 361 -7.74 -11.10 -5.80
C LEU A 361 -6.96 -11.61 -4.57
N PRO A 362 -7.45 -12.66 -3.89
CA PRO A 362 -6.94 -13.07 -2.57
C PRO A 362 -5.53 -13.65 -2.62
N ASP A 363 -5.16 -14.35 -3.70
CA ASP A 363 -3.90 -15.11 -3.79
C ASP A 363 -2.73 -14.29 -4.35
N SER A 364 -2.89 -12.97 -4.40
CA SER A 364 -1.92 -12.06 -5.03
C SER A 364 -0.48 -12.29 -4.58
N ALA A 365 -0.26 -12.35 -3.27
CA ALA A 365 1.08 -12.51 -2.70
C ALA A 365 1.69 -13.87 -3.05
N GLU A 366 0.90 -14.93 -3.02
CA GLU A 366 1.32 -16.30 -3.33
C GLU A 366 1.64 -16.47 -4.82
N ILE A 367 0.79 -15.93 -5.70
CA ILE A 367 1.02 -15.97 -7.15
C ILE A 367 2.32 -15.24 -7.50
N ILE A 368 2.53 -14.04 -6.95
CA ILE A 368 3.76 -13.27 -7.17
C ILE A 368 4.98 -14.04 -6.63
N ALA A 369 4.88 -14.63 -5.44
CA ALA A 369 5.96 -15.40 -4.85
C ALA A 369 6.34 -16.64 -5.69
N LYS A 370 5.35 -17.34 -6.27
CA LYS A 370 5.60 -18.46 -7.21
C LYS A 370 6.36 -17.98 -8.44
N GLU A 371 6.00 -16.85 -9.03
CA GLU A 371 6.71 -16.26 -10.17
C GLU A 371 8.16 -15.86 -9.80
N VAL A 372 8.37 -15.31 -8.60
CA VAL A 372 9.70 -14.97 -8.09
C VAL A 372 10.57 -16.22 -7.95
N ILE A 373 10.04 -17.28 -7.34
CA ILE A 373 10.75 -18.55 -7.14
C ILE A 373 11.07 -19.20 -8.48
N GLN A 374 10.10 -19.23 -9.40
CA GLN A 374 10.30 -19.79 -10.74
C GLN A 374 11.42 -19.07 -11.51
N LEU A 375 11.50 -17.72 -11.40
CA LEU A 375 12.58 -16.95 -12.02
C LEU A 375 13.93 -17.23 -11.36
N ALA A 376 13.97 -17.44 -10.05
CA ALA A 376 15.19 -17.77 -9.32
C ALA A 376 15.73 -19.16 -9.67
N GLU A 377 14.85 -20.14 -9.87
CA GLU A 377 15.20 -21.55 -10.16
C GLU A 377 15.62 -21.78 -11.61
N LYS A 378 15.27 -20.89 -12.55
CA LYS A 378 15.71 -20.94 -13.95
C LYS A 378 17.18 -20.55 -14.15
N ARG A 379 17.84 -20.07 -13.11
CA ARG A 379 19.24 -19.62 -13.15
C ARG A 379 20.16 -20.61 -12.43
#